data_d04ee5be79746cb0d1e6f757699a7c6f
#
_entry.id   d04ee5be79746cb0d1e6f757699a7c6f
#
_cell.length_a   1.000
_cell.length_b   1.000
_cell.length_c   1.000
_cell.angle_alpha   90.00
_cell.angle_beta   90.00
_cell.angle_gamma   90.00
#
_symmetry.space_group_name_H-M   'P 1'
#
loop_
_entity.id
_entity.type
_entity.pdbx_description
1 polymer ?
#
loop_
_entity_poly.entity_id
_entity_poly.type
_entity_poly.pdbx_seq_one_letter_code
_entity_poly.pdbx_strand_id
1 'polypeptide(L)'
;FFENMLANHPFLPKTSRLVNAEYVTMDSGTGCVHTAPGFGADDYQTCMRYGMELVVPVDDYGRHTDYAGKYAGLKTEESNPIIKADMEESGMLFASEQIVHSYPHHDRCKKPIIFRATPQWFCSVESFKDQAVKAIENVQWFPAWGEDRMISMIRERADWCISRQRRWGLPIPVFYCDDCGKPVSTPESIAKISTLFDEHGSNIWFESDAMDLVPDGFTCPHCGGKHFTKETDTLDCWFDS
;
A
#
# COMPACT_ATOMS: atom_id res chain seq x y z
N PHE A 1 -7.51 -9.64 -29.25
CA PHE A 1 -7.28 -8.83 -30.45
C PHE A 1 -6.67 -7.47 -30.09
N PHE A 2 -7.21 -6.79 -29.06
CA PHE A 2 -6.76 -5.44 -28.65
C PHE A 2 -5.65 -5.44 -27.61
N GLU A 3 -5.25 -6.59 -27.09
CA GLU A 3 -4.20 -6.70 -26.08
C GLU A 3 -2.88 -6.07 -26.55
N ASN A 4 -2.26 -5.28 -25.68
CA ASN A 4 -1.04 -4.50 -25.93
C ASN A 4 -1.16 -3.33 -26.90
N MET A 5 -2.34 -3.01 -27.41
CA MET A 5 -2.55 -1.76 -28.13
C MET A 5 -2.39 -0.56 -27.19
N LEU A 6 -2.03 0.58 -27.75
CA LEU A 6 -1.91 1.83 -27.01
C LEU A 6 -3.06 2.76 -27.35
N ALA A 7 -3.72 3.29 -26.33
CA ALA A 7 -4.71 4.34 -26.43
C ALA A 7 -4.13 5.67 -25.92
N ASN A 8 -4.51 6.77 -26.52
CA ASN A 8 -4.14 8.09 -26.03
C ASN A 8 -4.92 8.39 -24.74
N HIS A 9 -4.23 8.94 -23.75
CA HIS A 9 -4.88 9.43 -22.55
C HIS A 9 -5.71 10.68 -22.89
N PRO A 10 -6.95 10.84 -22.36
CA PRO A 10 -7.87 11.90 -22.81
C PRO A 10 -7.38 13.33 -22.51
N PHE A 11 -6.53 13.53 -21.52
CA PHE A 11 -6.08 14.87 -21.11
C PHE A 11 -4.61 14.95 -20.65
N LEU A 12 -3.90 13.86 -20.57
CA LEU A 12 -2.47 13.85 -20.27
C LEU A 12 -1.68 13.44 -21.51
N PRO A 13 -0.46 13.98 -21.72
CA PRO A 13 0.38 13.66 -22.88
C PRO A 13 1.06 12.28 -22.71
N LYS A 14 0.27 11.24 -22.51
CA LYS A 14 0.73 9.86 -22.34
C LYS A 14 -0.19 8.89 -23.06
N THR A 15 0.28 7.66 -23.22
CA THR A 15 -0.51 6.55 -23.72
C THR A 15 -0.86 5.58 -22.59
N SER A 16 -2.00 4.92 -22.73
CA SER A 16 -2.46 3.83 -21.87
C SER A 16 -2.45 2.52 -22.66
N ARG A 17 -1.86 1.48 -22.07
CA ARG A 17 -1.79 0.15 -22.68
C ARG A 17 -3.08 -0.61 -22.40
N LEU A 18 -3.66 -1.24 -23.42
CA LEU A 18 -4.79 -2.15 -23.26
C LEU A 18 -4.28 -3.51 -22.77
N VAL A 19 -4.89 -4.00 -21.71
CA VAL A 19 -4.56 -5.28 -21.07
C VAL A 19 -5.83 -6.10 -20.85
N ASN A 20 -5.69 -7.41 -20.74
CA ASN A 20 -6.80 -8.31 -20.43
C ASN A 20 -6.87 -8.57 -18.93
N ALA A 21 -8.09 -8.60 -18.39
CA ALA A 21 -8.34 -8.95 -16.99
C ALA A 21 -9.60 -9.81 -16.87
N GLU A 22 -9.56 -10.83 -16.01
CA GLU A 22 -10.65 -11.80 -15.85
C GLU A 22 -11.91 -11.19 -15.20
N TYR A 23 -11.73 -10.11 -14.41
CA TYR A 23 -12.85 -9.39 -13.80
C TYR A 23 -13.61 -8.48 -14.78
N VAL A 24 -13.12 -8.29 -15.99
CA VAL A 24 -13.80 -7.52 -17.03
C VAL A 24 -14.70 -8.45 -17.83
N THR A 25 -16.03 -8.25 -17.70
CA THR A 25 -17.05 -9.07 -18.36
C THR A 25 -17.79 -8.28 -19.43
N MET A 26 -18.50 -9.00 -20.31
CA MET A 26 -19.35 -8.40 -21.34
C MET A 26 -20.79 -8.17 -20.84
N ASP A 27 -21.11 -8.59 -19.62
CA ASP A 27 -22.46 -8.52 -19.05
C ASP A 27 -22.80 -7.13 -18.51
N SER A 28 -21.78 -6.28 -18.32
CA SER A 28 -21.93 -4.94 -17.75
C SER A 28 -21.07 -3.93 -18.49
N GLY A 29 -21.64 -2.78 -18.77
CA GLY A 29 -20.95 -1.66 -19.41
C GLY A 29 -20.50 -1.95 -20.84
N THR A 30 -19.30 -1.49 -21.18
CA THR A 30 -18.74 -1.57 -22.54
C THR A 30 -17.74 -2.72 -22.74
N GLY A 31 -17.40 -3.46 -21.69
CA GLY A 31 -16.28 -4.41 -21.69
C GLY A 31 -14.90 -3.73 -21.66
N CYS A 32 -14.85 -2.39 -21.47
CA CYS A 32 -13.64 -1.62 -21.28
C CYS A 32 -13.66 -0.94 -19.91
N VAL A 33 -12.66 -1.21 -19.09
CA VAL A 33 -12.53 -0.68 -17.73
C VAL A 33 -11.23 0.11 -17.63
N HIS A 34 -11.29 1.29 -17.04
CA HIS A 34 -10.07 2.01 -16.65
C HIS A 34 -9.42 1.31 -15.47
N THR A 35 -8.14 0.96 -15.61
CA THR A 35 -7.37 0.22 -14.61
C THR A 35 -6.31 1.12 -14.01
N ALA A 36 -6.38 1.34 -12.69
CA ALA A 36 -5.49 2.23 -11.94
C ALA A 36 -4.77 1.44 -10.82
N PRO A 37 -3.52 1.03 -11.01
CA PRO A 37 -2.81 0.11 -10.10
C PRO A 37 -2.65 0.63 -8.68
N GLY A 38 -2.69 1.94 -8.50
CA GLY A 38 -2.59 2.58 -7.19
C GLY A 38 -3.90 2.68 -6.41
N PHE A 39 -5.05 2.27 -7.00
CA PHE A 39 -6.38 2.57 -6.44
C PHE A 39 -7.34 1.38 -6.38
N GLY A 40 -6.86 0.19 -6.71
CA GLY A 40 -7.63 -1.05 -6.62
C GLY A 40 -6.73 -2.28 -6.53
N ALA A 41 -7.13 -3.28 -5.73
CA ALA A 41 -6.34 -4.50 -5.55
C ALA A 41 -6.26 -5.33 -6.85
N ASP A 42 -7.38 -5.49 -7.54
CA ASP A 42 -7.43 -6.22 -8.82
C ASP A 42 -6.66 -5.47 -9.91
N ASP A 43 -6.75 -4.16 -9.93
CA ASP A 43 -6.01 -3.27 -10.81
C ASP A 43 -4.51 -3.42 -10.59
N TYR A 44 -4.08 -3.40 -9.31
CA TYR A 44 -2.69 -3.62 -8.93
C TYR A 44 -2.18 -4.96 -9.44
N GLN A 45 -2.88 -6.05 -9.15
CA GLN A 45 -2.46 -7.40 -9.58
C GLN A 45 -2.37 -7.52 -11.10
N THR A 46 -3.35 -6.95 -11.82
CA THR A 46 -3.34 -6.94 -13.28
C THR A 46 -2.15 -6.16 -13.81
N CYS A 47 -1.91 -4.94 -13.30
CA CYS A 47 -0.78 -4.12 -13.75
C CYS A 47 0.58 -4.77 -13.44
N MET A 48 0.74 -5.40 -12.27
CA MET A 48 1.99 -6.11 -11.93
C MET A 48 2.23 -7.31 -12.86
N ARG A 49 1.19 -8.06 -13.22
CA ARG A 49 1.29 -9.17 -14.18
C ARG A 49 1.79 -8.71 -15.56
N TYR A 50 1.43 -7.50 -15.99
CA TYR A 50 1.91 -6.90 -17.25
C TYR A 50 3.19 -6.07 -17.11
N GLY A 51 3.82 -6.04 -15.94
CA GLY A 51 5.04 -5.27 -15.67
C GLY A 51 4.85 -3.77 -15.83
N MET A 52 3.65 -3.27 -15.51
CA MET A 52 3.32 -1.85 -15.56
C MET A 52 3.76 -1.14 -14.29
N GLU A 53 4.12 0.14 -14.42
CA GLU A 53 4.52 0.97 -13.28
C GLU A 53 3.34 1.23 -12.34
N LEU A 54 3.63 1.18 -11.03
CA LEU A 54 2.69 1.60 -10.00
C LEU A 54 2.69 3.13 -9.87
N VAL A 55 1.69 3.75 -10.46
CA VAL A 55 1.51 5.21 -10.41
C VAL A 55 0.46 5.59 -9.37
N VAL A 56 0.84 6.45 -8.42
CA VAL A 56 -0.05 6.97 -7.35
C VAL A 56 -0.05 8.49 -7.39
N PRO A 57 -0.86 9.12 -8.25
CA PRO A 57 -0.88 10.59 -8.43
C PRO A 57 -1.71 11.31 -7.35
N VAL A 58 -1.85 10.77 -6.16
CA VAL A 58 -2.57 11.35 -5.02
C VAL A 58 -1.72 11.22 -3.77
N ASP A 59 -1.54 12.31 -3.05
CA ASP A 59 -0.77 12.40 -1.82
C ASP A 59 -1.54 11.88 -0.58
N ASP A 60 -0.90 11.96 0.60
CA ASP A 60 -1.47 11.52 1.88
C ASP A 60 -2.68 12.37 2.34
N TYR A 61 -2.88 13.54 1.76
CA TYR A 61 -4.00 14.44 2.05
C TYR A 61 -5.17 14.29 1.06
N GLY A 62 -5.08 13.32 0.12
CA GLY A 62 -6.07 13.10 -0.92
C GLY A 62 -6.03 14.16 -2.03
N ARG A 63 -4.90 14.83 -2.24
CA ARG A 63 -4.68 15.83 -3.28
C ARG A 63 -3.89 15.24 -4.43
N HIS A 64 -4.22 15.68 -5.62
CA HIS A 64 -3.43 15.33 -6.79
C HIS A 64 -2.02 15.90 -6.70
N THR A 65 -1.03 15.07 -7.02
CA THR A 65 0.38 15.48 -7.13
C THR A 65 0.65 16.15 -8.47
N ASP A 66 1.87 16.68 -8.67
CA ASP A 66 2.29 17.30 -9.93
C ASP A 66 2.16 16.38 -11.15
N TYR A 67 2.14 15.06 -10.93
CA TYR A 67 1.88 14.08 -11.97
C TYR A 67 0.52 14.25 -12.68
N ALA A 68 -0.46 14.83 -11.99
CA ALA A 68 -1.78 15.11 -12.54
C ALA A 68 -1.85 16.43 -13.35
N GLY A 69 -0.72 17.11 -13.56
CA GLY A 69 -0.63 18.32 -14.36
C GLY A 69 -1.53 19.44 -13.83
N LYS A 70 -2.45 19.95 -14.66
CA LYS A 70 -3.33 21.08 -14.28
C LYS A 70 -4.26 20.81 -13.08
N TYR A 71 -4.42 19.56 -12.67
CA TYR A 71 -5.23 19.19 -11.51
C TYR A 71 -4.43 19.09 -10.21
N ALA A 72 -3.11 19.31 -10.26
CA ALA A 72 -2.23 19.26 -9.10
C ALA A 72 -2.71 20.16 -7.96
N GLY A 73 -2.65 19.69 -6.73
CA GLY A 73 -3.10 20.38 -5.52
C GLY A 73 -4.61 20.33 -5.25
N LEU A 74 -5.44 19.99 -6.22
CA LEU A 74 -6.88 19.79 -6.01
C LEU A 74 -7.13 18.47 -5.27
N LYS A 75 -8.14 18.44 -4.40
CA LYS A 75 -8.63 17.16 -3.84
C LYS A 75 -9.34 16.36 -4.92
N THR A 76 -9.32 15.04 -4.77
CA THR A 76 -9.96 14.11 -5.71
C THR A 76 -11.43 14.44 -5.97
N GLU A 77 -12.19 14.77 -4.92
CA GLU A 77 -13.61 15.17 -5.06
C GLU A 77 -13.79 16.50 -5.79
N GLU A 78 -12.90 17.47 -5.55
CA GLU A 78 -12.92 18.80 -6.16
C GLU A 78 -12.57 18.74 -7.67
N SER A 79 -11.72 17.80 -8.06
CA SER A 79 -11.27 17.64 -9.44
C SER A 79 -12.29 16.94 -10.34
N ASN A 80 -13.18 16.09 -9.80
CA ASN A 80 -14.13 15.31 -10.58
C ASN A 80 -15.00 16.17 -11.55
N PRO A 81 -15.68 17.23 -11.10
CA PRO A 81 -16.49 18.06 -12.01
C PRO A 81 -15.63 18.81 -13.04
N ILE A 82 -14.40 19.18 -12.68
CA ILE A 82 -13.46 19.88 -13.58
C ILE A 82 -13.00 18.92 -14.67
N ILE A 83 -12.56 17.70 -14.30
CA ILE A 83 -12.15 16.67 -15.26
C ILE A 83 -13.29 16.34 -16.22
N LYS A 84 -14.52 16.21 -15.71
CA LYS A 84 -15.69 15.96 -16.54
C LYS A 84 -15.90 17.07 -17.57
N ALA A 85 -15.87 18.35 -17.16
CA ALA A 85 -16.02 19.49 -18.05
C ALA A 85 -14.91 19.54 -19.12
N ASP A 86 -13.66 19.27 -18.74
CA ASP A 86 -12.52 19.21 -19.67
C ASP A 86 -12.68 18.09 -20.71
N MET A 87 -13.22 16.94 -20.30
CA MET A 87 -13.49 15.83 -21.21
C MET A 87 -14.66 16.13 -22.15
N GLU A 88 -15.68 16.86 -21.70
CA GLU A 88 -16.79 17.36 -22.54
C GLU A 88 -16.26 18.35 -23.58
N GLU A 89 -15.45 19.33 -23.16
CA GLU A 89 -14.87 20.35 -24.04
C GLU A 89 -13.94 19.73 -25.10
N SER A 90 -13.14 18.76 -24.73
CA SER A 90 -12.24 18.05 -25.64
C SER A 90 -12.93 17.05 -26.58
N GLY A 91 -14.23 16.79 -26.39
CA GLY A 91 -14.97 15.75 -27.12
C GLY A 91 -14.60 14.31 -26.79
N MET A 92 -13.90 14.09 -25.68
CA MET A 92 -13.46 12.76 -25.22
C MET A 92 -14.47 12.08 -24.28
N LEU A 93 -15.49 12.82 -23.82
CA LEU A 93 -16.56 12.23 -23.02
C LEU A 93 -17.67 11.70 -23.92
N PHE A 94 -17.86 10.38 -23.92
CA PHE A 94 -18.94 9.76 -24.71
C PHE A 94 -20.30 9.93 -24.04
N ALA A 95 -20.41 9.62 -22.74
CA ALA A 95 -21.63 9.78 -21.94
C ALA A 95 -21.29 9.87 -20.46
N SER A 96 -22.21 10.44 -19.68
CA SER A 96 -22.10 10.52 -18.22
C SER A 96 -23.48 10.32 -17.59
N GLU A 97 -23.55 9.42 -16.61
CA GLU A 97 -24.77 9.06 -15.89
C GLU A 97 -24.55 9.12 -14.39
N GLN A 98 -25.59 9.48 -13.65
CA GLN A 98 -25.58 9.40 -12.17
C GLN A 98 -26.10 8.03 -11.74
N ILE A 99 -25.28 7.34 -10.95
CA ILE A 99 -25.64 6.04 -10.37
C ILE A 99 -25.64 6.12 -8.85
N VAL A 100 -26.44 5.26 -8.22
CA VAL A 100 -26.44 5.06 -6.78
C VAL A 100 -25.91 3.65 -6.48
N HIS A 101 -24.85 3.57 -5.71
CA HIS A 101 -24.24 2.31 -5.33
C HIS A 101 -23.68 2.35 -3.91
N SER A 102 -23.41 1.19 -3.33
CA SER A 102 -22.73 1.10 -2.04
C SER A 102 -21.29 1.59 -2.17
N TYR A 103 -20.85 2.47 -1.28
CA TYR A 103 -19.49 2.98 -1.25
C TYR A 103 -18.95 3.00 0.19
N PRO A 104 -17.69 2.60 0.42
CA PRO A 104 -17.11 2.58 1.75
C PRO A 104 -16.90 3.98 2.32
N HIS A 105 -17.30 4.16 3.58
CA HIS A 105 -17.14 5.39 4.34
C HIS A 105 -16.37 5.14 5.61
N HIS A 106 -15.60 6.12 6.05
CA HIS A 106 -14.89 6.07 7.33
C HIS A 106 -15.88 5.97 8.50
N ASP A 107 -15.65 5.03 9.42
CA ASP A 107 -16.59 4.68 10.51
C ASP A 107 -16.89 5.84 11.46
N ARG A 108 -15.90 6.68 11.76
CA ARG A 108 -16.03 7.83 12.67
C ARG A 108 -16.65 9.07 12.01
N CYS A 109 -16.07 9.54 10.90
CA CYS A 109 -16.48 10.80 10.29
C CYS A 109 -17.54 10.64 9.19
N LYS A 110 -17.88 9.41 8.80
CA LYS A 110 -18.86 9.07 7.77
C LYS A 110 -18.59 9.67 6.39
N LYS A 111 -17.36 10.13 6.14
CA LYS A 111 -16.95 10.63 4.82
C LYS A 111 -16.52 9.46 3.93
N PRO A 112 -16.70 9.57 2.60
CA PRO A 112 -16.18 8.58 1.67
C PRO A 112 -14.65 8.46 1.80
N ILE A 113 -14.14 7.24 1.63
CA ILE A 113 -12.71 6.97 1.59
C ILE A 113 -12.25 6.77 0.16
N ILE A 114 -10.93 6.84 -0.06
CA ILE A 114 -10.30 6.40 -1.30
C ILE A 114 -9.40 5.19 -1.01
N PHE A 115 -9.30 4.30 -1.98
CA PHE A 115 -8.25 3.28 -1.98
C PHE A 115 -6.99 3.91 -2.56
N ARG A 116 -5.85 3.69 -1.91
CA ARG A 116 -4.56 4.20 -2.36
C ARG A 116 -3.46 3.24 -1.97
N ALA A 117 -2.64 2.85 -2.92
CA ALA A 117 -1.44 2.07 -2.63
C ALA A 117 -0.44 2.92 -1.83
N THR A 118 0.07 2.35 -0.76
CA THR A 118 1.10 2.96 0.09
C THR A 118 2.17 1.92 0.41
N PRO A 119 3.44 2.31 0.55
CA PRO A 119 4.45 1.41 1.09
C PRO A 119 4.06 0.96 2.50
N GLN A 120 4.17 -0.33 2.76
CA GLN A 120 3.83 -0.94 4.06
C GLN A 120 4.80 -2.06 4.37
N TRP A 121 4.97 -2.36 5.66
CA TRP A 121 5.72 -3.53 6.11
C TRP A 121 4.81 -4.74 6.22
N PHE A 122 5.22 -5.84 5.60
CA PHE A 122 4.48 -7.10 5.62
C PHE A 122 5.33 -8.20 6.20
N CYS A 123 4.72 -9.00 7.08
CA CYS A 123 5.23 -10.29 7.48
C CYS A 123 4.69 -11.35 6.51
N SER A 124 5.57 -12.05 5.80
CA SER A 124 5.15 -13.11 4.88
C SER A 124 4.63 -14.31 5.65
N VAL A 125 3.38 -14.66 5.41
CA VAL A 125 2.69 -15.80 6.02
C VAL A 125 2.87 -17.05 5.16
N GLU A 126 3.09 -16.91 3.87
CA GLU A 126 3.17 -18.01 2.91
C GLU A 126 4.21 -19.05 3.29
N SER A 127 5.37 -18.61 3.79
CA SER A 127 6.51 -19.48 4.11
C SER A 127 6.26 -20.50 5.22
N PHE A 128 5.25 -20.28 6.08
CA PHE A 128 4.95 -21.17 7.21
C PHE A 128 3.51 -21.73 7.22
N LYS A 129 2.68 -21.46 6.20
CA LYS A 129 1.30 -21.96 6.11
C LYS A 129 1.21 -23.46 6.28
N ASP A 130 2.04 -24.23 5.58
CA ASP A 130 2.04 -25.70 5.67
C ASP A 130 2.41 -26.20 7.06
N GLN A 131 3.33 -25.52 7.75
CA GLN A 131 3.70 -25.86 9.13
C GLN A 131 2.56 -25.56 10.10
N ALA A 132 1.88 -24.42 9.90
CA ALA A 132 0.73 -24.03 10.69
C ALA A 132 -0.44 -25.03 10.53
N VAL A 133 -0.74 -25.45 9.28
CA VAL A 133 -1.76 -26.46 9.01
C VAL A 133 -1.44 -27.78 9.71
N LYS A 134 -0.21 -28.29 9.61
CA LYS A 134 0.22 -29.50 10.32
C LYS A 134 0.11 -29.36 11.84
N ALA A 135 0.37 -28.19 12.38
CA ALA A 135 0.21 -27.95 13.83
C ALA A 135 -1.29 -28.00 14.22
N ILE A 136 -2.18 -27.45 13.41
CA ILE A 136 -3.63 -27.48 13.62
C ILE A 136 -4.17 -28.90 13.63
N GLU A 137 -3.74 -29.76 12.69
CA GLU A 137 -4.12 -31.18 12.59
C GLU A 137 -3.71 -31.99 13.83
N ASN A 138 -2.75 -31.54 14.62
CA ASN A 138 -2.32 -32.18 15.86
C ASN A 138 -3.05 -31.68 17.12
N VAL A 139 -4.02 -30.76 16.98
CA VAL A 139 -4.80 -30.22 18.08
C VAL A 139 -6.14 -30.97 18.20
N GLN A 140 -6.54 -31.26 19.42
CA GLN A 140 -7.88 -31.81 19.68
C GLN A 140 -8.93 -30.67 19.67
N TRP A 141 -9.82 -30.69 18.70
CA TRP A 141 -10.81 -29.62 18.51
C TRP A 141 -12.17 -29.94 19.15
N PHE A 142 -12.70 -28.97 19.89
CA PHE A 142 -14.06 -28.97 20.42
C PHE A 142 -14.75 -27.64 20.09
N PRO A 143 -15.76 -27.63 19.21
CA PRO A 143 -16.28 -28.74 18.40
C PRO A 143 -15.33 -29.12 17.25
N ALA A 144 -15.47 -30.31 16.69
CA ALA A 144 -14.58 -30.86 15.65
C ALA A 144 -14.48 -29.96 14.39
N TRP A 145 -15.55 -29.28 14.00
CA TRP A 145 -15.53 -28.36 12.85
C TRP A 145 -14.56 -27.19 13.00
N GLY A 146 -14.05 -26.92 14.20
CA GLY A 146 -13.04 -25.90 14.46
C GLY A 146 -11.75 -26.12 13.68
N GLU A 147 -11.35 -27.38 13.45
CA GLU A 147 -10.18 -27.75 12.65
C GLU A 147 -10.30 -27.25 11.22
N ASP A 148 -11.37 -27.63 10.50
CA ASP A 148 -11.57 -27.24 9.11
C ASP A 148 -11.63 -25.72 8.95
N ARG A 149 -12.29 -25.04 9.89
CA ARG A 149 -12.37 -23.59 9.87
C ARG A 149 -11.02 -22.93 10.05
N MET A 150 -10.21 -23.41 11.00
CA MET A 150 -8.87 -22.85 11.24
C MET A 150 -7.95 -23.10 10.06
N ILE A 151 -7.97 -24.31 9.48
CA ILE A 151 -7.20 -24.64 8.28
C ILE A 151 -7.56 -23.71 7.11
N SER A 152 -8.87 -23.50 6.87
CA SER A 152 -9.32 -22.58 5.81
C SER A 152 -8.83 -21.16 6.05
N MET A 153 -8.94 -20.65 7.28
CA MET A 153 -8.45 -19.32 7.64
C MET A 153 -6.95 -19.15 7.40
N ILE A 154 -6.13 -20.18 7.67
CA ILE A 154 -4.69 -20.12 7.42
C ILE A 154 -4.38 -20.18 5.92
N ARG A 155 -5.04 -21.07 5.19
CA ARG A 155 -4.81 -21.21 3.73
C ARG A 155 -5.17 -19.96 2.94
N GLU A 156 -6.25 -19.28 3.33
CA GLU A 156 -6.75 -18.07 2.67
C GLU A 156 -6.07 -16.79 3.18
N ARG A 157 -5.23 -16.88 4.23
CA ARG A 157 -4.62 -15.70 4.82
C ARG A 157 -3.60 -15.08 3.88
N ALA A 158 -3.79 -13.80 3.59
CA ALA A 158 -2.77 -12.97 2.94
C ALA A 158 -1.62 -12.64 3.91
N ASP A 159 -0.52 -12.13 3.38
CA ASP A 159 0.58 -11.59 4.18
C ASP A 159 0.07 -10.56 5.18
N TRP A 160 0.67 -10.55 6.36
CA TRP A 160 0.23 -9.69 7.45
C TRP A 160 0.90 -8.32 7.38
N CYS A 161 0.11 -7.28 7.08
CA CYS A 161 0.57 -5.89 7.20
C CYS A 161 0.80 -5.57 8.68
N ILE A 162 2.06 -5.38 9.05
CA ILE A 162 2.47 -5.11 10.43
C ILE A 162 2.69 -3.63 10.73
N SER A 163 2.74 -2.77 9.72
CA SER A 163 2.88 -1.31 9.89
C SER A 163 1.55 -0.60 10.11
N ARG A 164 1.56 0.40 10.97
CA ARG A 164 0.40 1.26 11.30
C ARG A 164 0.83 2.72 11.34
N GLN A 165 0.03 3.59 10.75
CA GLN A 165 0.20 5.04 10.77
C GLN A 165 -0.50 5.59 12.03
N ARG A 166 0.09 5.30 13.20
CA ARG A 166 -0.44 5.71 14.52
C ARG A 166 0.65 6.44 15.31
N ARG A 167 0.21 7.31 16.23
CA ARG A 167 1.12 7.96 17.18
C ARG A 167 1.38 7.13 18.43
N TRP A 168 0.45 6.26 18.78
CA TRP A 168 0.56 5.33 19.88
C TRP A 168 0.88 3.93 19.36
N GLY A 169 1.96 3.34 19.85
CA GLY A 169 2.44 2.00 19.48
C GLY A 169 3.96 1.94 19.53
N LEU A 170 4.51 0.75 19.43
CA LEU A 170 5.95 0.54 19.30
C LEU A 170 6.42 0.94 17.89
N PRO A 171 7.53 1.66 17.75
CA PRO A 171 8.07 2.02 16.44
C PRO A 171 8.63 0.78 15.74
N ILE A 172 8.65 0.83 14.41
CA ILE A 172 9.37 -0.14 13.59
C ILE A 172 10.83 0.33 13.49
N PRO A 173 11.82 -0.40 14.05
CA PRO A 173 13.21 0.05 14.17
C PRO A 173 13.99 -0.14 12.86
N VAL A 174 13.54 0.52 11.80
CA VAL A 174 14.15 0.52 10.47
C VAL A 174 14.58 1.91 10.07
N PHE A 175 15.74 2.02 9.46
CA PHE A 175 16.26 3.24 8.87
C PHE A 175 16.16 3.19 7.35
N TYR A 176 16.11 4.33 6.71
CA TYR A 176 16.25 4.48 5.27
C TYR A 176 17.52 5.25 4.96
N CYS A 177 18.33 4.74 4.06
CA CYS A 177 19.54 5.45 3.60
C CYS A 177 19.14 6.62 2.71
N ASP A 178 19.58 7.82 3.02
CA ASP A 178 19.25 9.03 2.26
C ASP A 178 19.88 9.04 0.86
N ASP A 179 21.01 8.33 0.67
CA ASP A 179 21.71 8.27 -0.61
C ASP A 179 21.08 7.28 -1.61
N CYS A 180 20.57 6.13 -1.14
CA CYS A 180 20.03 5.09 -2.02
C CYS A 180 18.56 4.75 -1.78
N GLY A 181 17.91 5.34 -0.78
CA GLY A 181 16.49 5.13 -0.45
C GLY A 181 16.15 3.74 0.10
N LYS A 182 17.14 2.85 0.26
CA LYS A 182 16.86 1.48 0.69
C LYS A 182 16.68 1.39 2.20
N PRO A 183 15.77 0.49 2.67
CA PRO A 183 15.63 0.22 4.08
C PRO A 183 16.87 -0.50 4.63
N VAL A 184 17.26 -0.16 5.84
CA VAL A 184 18.43 -0.68 6.54
C VAL A 184 18.01 -1.11 7.93
N SER A 185 18.19 -2.41 8.20
CA SER A 185 18.05 -3.04 9.51
C SER A 185 19.10 -4.13 9.60
N THR A 186 20.04 -3.97 10.52
CA THR A 186 21.15 -4.92 10.73
C THR A 186 21.15 -5.39 12.18
N PRO A 187 21.77 -6.53 12.49
CA PRO A 187 21.90 -6.98 13.87
C PRO A 187 22.48 -5.90 14.79
N GLU A 188 23.46 -5.12 14.30
CA GLU A 188 24.11 -4.06 15.09
C GLU A 188 23.17 -2.89 15.34
N SER A 189 22.41 -2.45 14.32
CA SER A 189 21.44 -1.36 14.50
C SER A 189 20.31 -1.77 15.45
N ILE A 190 19.81 -2.99 15.34
CA ILE A 190 18.78 -3.53 16.24
C ILE A 190 19.29 -3.64 17.67
N ALA A 191 20.53 -4.13 17.88
CA ALA A 191 21.12 -4.24 19.21
C ALA A 191 21.28 -2.85 19.87
N LYS A 192 21.70 -1.84 19.11
CA LYS A 192 21.78 -0.46 19.62
C LYS A 192 20.42 0.06 20.04
N ILE A 193 19.40 -0.12 19.19
CA ILE A 193 18.02 0.33 19.51
C ILE A 193 17.46 -0.41 20.71
N SER A 194 17.67 -1.72 20.80
CA SER A 194 17.25 -2.52 21.97
C SER A 194 17.82 -1.95 23.26
N THR A 195 19.13 -1.64 23.28
CA THR A 195 19.78 -1.03 24.46
C THR A 195 19.16 0.33 24.79
N LEU A 196 18.94 1.18 23.78
CA LEU A 196 18.34 2.50 24.00
C LEU A 196 16.89 2.40 24.53
N PHE A 197 16.13 1.41 24.06
CA PHE A 197 14.77 1.17 24.53
C PHE A 197 14.74 0.67 25.99
N ASP A 198 15.72 -0.17 26.36
CA ASP A 198 15.86 -0.66 27.75
C ASP A 198 16.21 0.50 28.71
N GLU A 199 17.05 1.43 28.27
CA GLU A 199 17.51 2.55 29.11
C GLU A 199 16.52 3.73 29.16
N HIS A 200 15.86 4.04 28.05
CA HIS A 200 15.09 5.28 27.88
C HIS A 200 13.61 5.05 27.51
N GLY A 201 13.23 3.79 27.21
CA GLY A 201 11.93 3.47 26.66
C GLY A 201 11.82 3.74 25.15
N SER A 202 10.77 3.22 24.52
CA SER A 202 10.59 3.30 23.06
C SER A 202 10.33 4.71 22.52
N ASN A 203 9.96 5.67 23.36
CA ASN A 203 9.76 7.06 22.96
C ASN A 203 11.01 7.71 22.38
N ILE A 204 12.20 7.25 22.80
CA ILE A 204 13.48 7.76 22.28
C ILE A 204 13.56 7.68 20.76
N TRP A 205 12.89 6.69 20.14
CA TRP A 205 12.80 6.59 18.70
C TRP A 205 12.19 7.84 18.05
N PHE A 206 11.18 8.43 18.66
CA PHE A 206 10.49 9.60 18.12
C PHE A 206 11.13 10.93 18.55
N GLU A 207 11.84 10.94 19.68
CA GLU A 207 12.43 12.14 20.29
C GLU A 207 13.83 12.46 19.77
N SER A 208 14.62 11.44 19.36
CA SER A 208 16.00 11.60 18.88
C SER A 208 16.11 11.65 17.37
N ASP A 209 17.17 12.23 16.85
CA ASP A 209 17.49 12.17 15.43
C ASP A 209 17.98 10.77 15.02
N ALA A 210 17.80 10.42 13.73
CA ALA A 210 18.20 9.10 13.23
C ALA A 210 19.69 8.80 13.49
N MET A 211 20.53 9.81 13.40
CA MET A 211 21.99 9.69 13.58
C MET A 211 22.40 9.36 15.01
N ASP A 212 21.60 9.73 16.01
CA ASP A 212 21.85 9.40 17.42
C ASP A 212 21.44 7.95 17.74
N LEU A 213 20.60 7.37 16.92
CA LEU A 213 20.03 6.04 17.09
C LEU A 213 20.82 4.92 16.37
N VAL A 214 21.62 5.27 15.36
CA VAL A 214 22.51 4.30 14.69
C VAL A 214 23.81 4.10 15.46
N PRO A 215 24.50 2.96 15.31
CA PRO A 215 25.82 2.74 15.88
C PRO A 215 26.86 3.73 15.38
N ASP A 216 27.88 4.03 16.18
CA ASP A 216 28.98 4.90 15.79
C ASP A 216 29.69 4.37 14.53
N GLY A 217 29.88 5.25 13.55
CA GLY A 217 30.49 4.88 12.27
C GLY A 217 29.64 3.98 11.37
N PHE A 218 28.35 3.83 11.67
CA PHE A 218 27.43 3.02 10.88
C PHE A 218 27.33 3.52 9.45
N THR A 219 27.33 2.58 8.51
CA THR A 219 27.21 2.86 7.07
C THR A 219 26.19 1.95 6.42
N CYS A 220 25.55 2.45 5.39
CA CYS A 220 24.57 1.69 4.62
C CYS A 220 25.22 0.45 3.99
N PRO A 221 24.73 -0.76 4.24
CA PRO A 221 25.27 -1.99 3.67
C PRO A 221 25.07 -2.09 2.14
N HIS A 222 24.23 -1.24 1.56
CA HIS A 222 23.92 -1.27 0.14
C HIS A 222 24.80 -0.30 -0.69
N CYS A 223 25.16 0.86 -0.14
CA CYS A 223 25.87 1.90 -0.91
C CYS A 223 27.00 2.58 -0.13
N GLY A 224 27.18 2.29 1.16
CA GLY A 224 28.17 2.94 2.01
C GLY A 224 27.78 4.33 2.51
N GLY A 225 26.58 4.80 2.22
CA GLY A 225 26.03 6.07 2.69
C GLY A 225 26.03 6.19 4.22
N LYS A 226 26.07 7.42 4.73
CA LYS A 226 26.21 7.68 6.18
C LYS A 226 25.06 8.47 6.78
N HIS A 227 24.10 8.88 5.96
CA HIS A 227 22.93 9.65 6.41
C HIS A 227 21.69 8.80 6.31
N PHE A 228 20.85 8.88 7.35
CA PHE A 228 19.67 8.04 7.47
C PHE A 228 18.48 8.85 7.96
N THR A 229 17.34 8.53 7.42
CA THR A 229 16.03 8.82 8.00
C THR A 229 15.48 7.58 8.68
N LYS A 230 14.52 7.73 9.58
CA LYS A 230 13.93 6.62 10.33
C LYS A 230 12.49 6.38 9.91
N GLU A 231 12.05 5.14 10.04
CA GLU A 231 10.65 4.77 9.89
C GLU A 231 9.78 5.52 10.91
N THR A 232 8.59 5.95 10.49
CA THR A 232 7.64 6.68 11.33
C THR A 232 6.42 5.86 11.71
N ASP A 233 6.22 4.72 11.05
CA ASP A 233 5.14 3.80 11.34
C ASP A 233 5.37 3.06 12.66
N THR A 234 4.28 2.64 13.27
CA THR A 234 4.28 1.81 14.47
C THR A 234 3.90 0.36 14.11
N LEU A 235 4.30 -0.58 14.95
CA LEU A 235 3.90 -1.99 14.82
C LEU A 235 2.41 -2.19 15.09
N ASP A 236 1.83 -3.21 14.47
CA ASP A 236 0.50 -3.71 14.80
C ASP A 236 0.48 -4.20 16.25
N CYS A 237 -0.51 -3.81 17.03
CA CYS A 237 -0.63 -4.18 18.43
C CYS A 237 -0.69 -5.71 18.67
N TRP A 238 -1.13 -6.49 17.68
CA TRP A 238 -1.09 -7.94 17.74
C TRP A 238 0.33 -8.52 17.53
N PHE A 239 1.21 -7.73 16.92
CA PHE A 239 2.62 -8.09 16.82
C PHE A 239 3.35 -7.83 18.14
N ASP A 240 2.95 -6.78 18.86
CA ASP A 240 3.53 -6.39 20.15
C ASP A 240 3.10 -7.31 21.30
N SER A 241 1.94 -7.95 21.21
CA SER A 241 1.36 -8.82 22.23
C SER A 241 1.92 -10.25 22.14
#